data_743356ddaa610b6eaa2323d0a3172888
#
_entry.id   743356ddaa610b6eaa2323d0a3172888
#
_cell.length_a   1.000
_cell.length_b   1.000
_cell.length_c   1.000
_cell.angle_alpha   90.00
_cell.angle_beta   90.00
_cell.angle_gamma   90.00
#
_symmetry.space_group_name_H-M   'P 1'
#
loop_
_entity.id
_entity.type
_entity.pdbx_description
1 polymer ?
#
loop_
_entity_poly.entity_id
_entity_poly.type
_entity_poly.pdbx_seq_one_letter_code
_entity_poly.pdbx_strand_id
1 'polypeptide(L)'
;LTNIRQFPIIRYISDIEAYALGYELDEKIVADSPARLKALGNPLRSLILDLVLERAMTVTELAERVRKPRGTVAHHVDVLVDVGMLQVTGTRRVRAIEERFYGRTAHTIVFPDEAMDGDLPFIADARAQADLTDTCGPGGFTLRHARIPAELAKEFTERVMDLATEFTRLPRGGTREYAFLAGVFPTIRPVAPKDPE
;
A
#
# COMPACT_ATOMS: atom_id res chain seq x y z
N LEU A 1 7.32 -36.09 0.70
CA LEU A 1 7.86 -35.47 1.93
C LEU A 1 9.03 -34.59 1.53
N THR A 2 8.75 -33.41 1.00
CA THR A 2 9.78 -32.46 0.56
C THR A 2 9.96 -31.40 1.65
N ASN A 3 11.14 -31.42 2.21
CA ASN A 3 11.66 -30.57 3.25
C ASN A 3 11.46 -29.09 2.87
N ILE A 4 10.54 -28.39 3.55
CA ILE A 4 10.46 -26.95 3.49
C ILE A 4 11.64 -26.42 4.29
N ARG A 5 12.70 -25.99 3.59
CA ARG A 5 13.82 -25.29 4.21
C ARG A 5 13.25 -24.06 4.91
N GLN A 6 13.36 -24.04 6.21
CA GLN A 6 13.24 -22.84 7.03
C GLN A 6 14.26 -21.82 6.53
N PHE A 7 13.78 -20.80 5.83
CA PHE A 7 14.60 -19.62 5.57
C PHE A 7 14.70 -18.82 6.87
N PRO A 8 15.90 -18.46 7.31
CA PRO A 8 16.09 -17.67 8.52
C PRO A 8 15.88 -16.18 8.19
N ILE A 9 14.66 -15.79 7.83
CA ILE A 9 14.31 -14.38 7.54
C ILE A 9 14.00 -13.60 8.82
N ILE A 10 13.64 -14.29 9.90
CA ILE A 10 13.18 -13.65 11.14
C ILE A 10 14.32 -13.00 11.98
N ARG A 11 15.57 -13.25 11.70
CA ARG A 11 16.70 -12.70 12.48
C ARG A 11 17.34 -11.43 11.93
N TYR A 12 16.89 -10.94 10.76
CA TYR A 12 17.50 -9.78 10.10
C TYR A 12 16.74 -8.47 10.35
N ILE A 13 15.59 -8.51 11.00
CA ILE A 13 14.69 -7.35 11.14
C ILE A 13 15.01 -6.51 12.39
N SER A 14 15.75 -7.06 13.37
CA SER A 14 16.06 -6.32 14.62
C SER A 14 17.21 -5.32 14.51
N ASP A 15 18.05 -5.39 13.47
CA ASP A 15 19.25 -4.56 13.34
C ASP A 15 19.25 -3.60 12.14
N ILE A 16 18.17 -3.60 11.35
CA ILE A 16 17.99 -2.55 10.37
C ILE A 16 17.22 -1.44 11.10
N GLU A 17 17.97 -0.47 11.61
CA GLU A 17 17.43 0.85 11.90
C GLU A 17 16.54 1.20 10.71
N ALA A 18 15.24 1.26 10.97
CA ALA A 18 14.26 1.68 9.97
C ALA A 18 14.88 2.90 9.27
N TYR A 19 14.94 2.90 7.96
CA TYR A 19 15.28 4.10 7.20
C TYR A 19 14.33 5.15 7.73
N ALA A 20 14.83 5.95 8.66
CA ALA A 20 14.01 6.87 9.39
C ALA A 20 13.47 7.83 8.36
N LEU A 21 12.18 7.78 8.10
CA LEU A 21 11.49 8.77 7.27
C LEU A 21 11.72 10.18 7.80
N GLY A 22 12.35 10.28 8.98
CA GLY A 22 12.66 11.53 9.67
C GLY A 22 11.46 12.15 10.36
N TYR A 23 10.34 11.43 10.43
CA TYR A 23 9.10 11.84 11.09
C TYR A 23 8.29 10.64 11.56
N GLU A 24 7.42 10.84 12.54
CA GLU A 24 6.57 9.78 13.09
C GLU A 24 5.39 9.47 12.17
N LEU A 25 5.06 8.19 12.09
CA LEU A 25 3.94 7.64 11.34
C LEU A 25 3.10 6.76 12.26
N ASP A 26 1.79 6.90 12.18
CA ASP A 26 0.87 5.91 12.74
C ASP A 26 1.02 4.57 12.00
N GLU A 27 0.74 3.48 12.67
CA GLU A 27 0.79 2.16 12.04
C GLU A 27 -0.27 2.04 10.94
N LYS A 28 -1.49 2.50 11.23
CA LYS A 28 -2.61 2.45 10.29
C LYS A 28 -3.55 3.64 10.44
N ILE A 29 -4.18 4.02 9.32
CA ILE A 29 -5.32 4.93 9.25
C ILE A 29 -6.47 4.22 8.56
N VAL A 30 -7.69 4.37 9.10
CA VAL A 30 -8.89 3.79 8.50
C VAL A 30 -9.52 4.81 7.56
N ALA A 31 -9.83 4.38 6.33
CA ALA A 31 -10.55 5.20 5.35
C ALA A 31 -12.08 5.12 5.61
N ASP A 32 -12.50 5.53 6.80
CA ASP A 32 -13.86 5.40 7.36
C ASP A 32 -14.82 6.53 6.97
N SER A 33 -14.35 7.54 6.25
CA SER A 33 -15.19 8.65 5.82
C SER A 33 -15.37 8.71 4.30
N PRO A 34 -16.54 9.18 3.81
CA PRO A 34 -16.75 9.38 2.39
C PRO A 34 -15.69 10.29 1.74
N ALA A 35 -15.16 11.25 2.49
CA ALA A 35 -14.09 12.14 2.01
C ALA A 35 -12.77 11.38 1.79
N ARG A 36 -12.38 10.50 2.72
CA ARG A 36 -11.20 9.64 2.59
C ARG A 36 -11.35 8.66 1.44
N LEU A 37 -12.48 7.98 1.32
CA LEU A 37 -12.76 7.05 0.23
C LEU A 37 -12.73 7.76 -1.13
N LYS A 38 -13.37 8.93 -1.24
CA LYS A 38 -13.30 9.77 -2.45
C LYS A 38 -11.87 10.24 -2.75
N ALA A 39 -11.08 10.53 -1.73
CA ALA A 39 -9.68 10.89 -1.90
C ALA A 39 -8.88 9.72 -2.51
N LEU A 40 -9.06 8.51 -2.03
CA LEU A 40 -8.39 7.31 -2.53
C LEU A 40 -8.86 6.86 -3.92
N GLY A 41 -10.08 7.18 -4.31
CA GLY A 41 -10.62 6.87 -5.64
C GLY A 41 -9.97 7.63 -6.80
N ASN A 42 -8.93 8.45 -6.56
CA ASN A 42 -8.22 9.16 -7.62
C ASN A 42 -6.81 8.58 -7.79
N PRO A 43 -6.45 8.04 -8.98
CA PRO A 43 -5.16 7.37 -9.20
C PRO A 43 -3.94 8.25 -8.90
N LEU A 44 -4.01 9.56 -9.21
CA LEU A 44 -2.90 10.46 -8.93
C LEU A 44 -2.67 10.65 -7.42
N ARG A 45 -3.74 10.69 -6.62
CA ARG A 45 -3.61 10.77 -5.16
C ARG A 45 -3.05 9.49 -4.56
N SER A 46 -3.47 8.34 -5.04
CA SER A 46 -2.89 7.04 -4.64
C SER A 46 -1.40 7.00 -4.96
N LEU A 47 -1.00 7.40 -6.18
CA LEU A 47 0.41 7.48 -6.58
C LEU A 47 1.22 8.47 -5.70
N ILE A 48 0.65 9.63 -5.35
CA ILE A 48 1.31 10.58 -4.43
C ILE A 48 1.53 9.92 -3.07
N LEU A 49 0.52 9.22 -2.53
CA LEU A 49 0.64 8.50 -1.26
C LEU A 49 1.75 7.44 -1.31
N ASP A 50 1.88 6.71 -2.40
CA ASP A 50 2.92 5.69 -2.56
C ASP A 50 4.32 6.33 -2.63
N LEU A 51 4.48 7.41 -3.39
CA LEU A 51 5.76 8.11 -3.50
C LEU A 51 6.25 8.67 -2.16
N VAL A 52 5.35 9.26 -1.37
CA VAL A 52 5.75 9.82 -0.06
C VAL A 52 5.91 8.76 1.04
N LEU A 53 5.56 7.51 0.76
CA LEU A 53 5.91 6.39 1.64
C LEU A 53 7.41 6.05 1.57
N GLU A 54 8.08 6.37 0.47
CA GLU A 54 9.52 6.21 0.36
C GLU A 54 10.31 7.25 1.18
N ARG A 55 9.89 8.50 1.08
CA ARG A 55 10.40 9.65 1.84
C ARG A 55 9.44 10.84 1.72
N ALA A 56 9.54 11.78 2.65
CA ALA A 56 8.84 13.04 2.51
C ALA A 56 9.31 13.81 1.25
N MET A 57 8.36 14.43 0.53
CA MET A 57 8.63 15.15 -0.72
C MET A 57 7.94 16.50 -0.76
N THR A 58 8.54 17.45 -1.46
CA THR A 58 7.91 18.71 -1.79
C THR A 58 6.94 18.56 -2.97
N VAL A 59 6.02 19.53 -3.13
CA VAL A 59 5.13 19.56 -4.31
C VAL A 59 5.95 19.61 -5.62
N THR A 60 7.10 20.24 -5.61
CA THR A 60 7.98 20.31 -6.78
C THR A 60 8.52 18.95 -7.16
N GLU A 61 9.08 18.23 -6.19
CA GLU A 61 9.60 16.86 -6.39
C GLU A 61 8.49 15.89 -6.84
N LEU A 62 7.32 15.99 -6.22
CA LEU A 62 6.15 15.19 -6.62
C LEU A 62 5.72 15.49 -8.05
N ALA A 63 5.65 16.76 -8.43
CA ALA A 63 5.26 17.18 -9.78
C ALA A 63 6.20 16.64 -10.87
N GLU A 64 7.50 16.64 -10.59
CA GLU A 64 8.52 16.04 -11.46
C GLU A 64 8.34 14.53 -11.59
N ARG A 65 8.15 13.84 -10.47
CA ARG A 65 7.97 12.38 -10.44
C ARG A 65 6.72 11.92 -11.18
N VAL A 66 5.58 12.57 -10.94
CA VAL A 66 4.31 12.21 -11.58
C VAL A 66 4.12 12.84 -12.97
N ARG A 67 5.06 13.67 -13.41
CA ARG A 67 5.04 14.40 -14.71
C ARG A 67 3.73 15.19 -14.90
N LYS A 68 3.33 15.95 -13.88
CA LYS A 68 2.14 16.78 -13.89
C LYS A 68 2.50 18.20 -13.46
N PRO A 69 1.69 19.23 -13.89
CA PRO A 69 1.89 20.62 -13.45
C PRO A 69 1.85 20.74 -11.92
N ARG A 70 2.72 21.60 -11.37
CA ARG A 70 2.80 21.84 -9.91
C ARG A 70 1.45 22.23 -9.29
N GLY A 71 0.68 23.07 -9.95
CA GLY A 71 -0.65 23.49 -9.45
C GLY A 71 -1.62 22.32 -9.33
N THR A 72 -1.59 21.39 -10.29
CA THR A 72 -2.39 20.16 -10.23
C THR A 72 -1.97 19.31 -9.03
N VAL A 73 -0.66 19.09 -8.85
CA VAL A 73 -0.15 18.26 -7.74
C VAL A 73 -0.41 18.94 -6.40
N ALA A 74 -0.23 20.25 -6.30
CA ALA A 74 -0.54 21.02 -5.09
C ALA A 74 -2.00 20.78 -4.65
N HIS A 75 -2.95 20.93 -5.57
CA HIS A 75 -4.36 20.65 -5.27
C HIS A 75 -4.60 19.24 -4.74
N HIS A 76 -3.96 18.21 -5.33
CA HIS A 76 -4.11 16.83 -4.84
C HIS A 76 -3.46 16.61 -3.48
N VAL A 77 -2.31 17.25 -3.21
CA VAL A 77 -1.67 17.25 -1.91
C VAL A 77 -2.57 17.92 -0.86
N ASP A 78 -3.14 19.09 -1.17
CA ASP A 78 -4.06 19.79 -0.26
C ASP A 78 -5.27 18.90 0.10
N VAL A 79 -5.90 18.23 -0.89
CA VAL A 79 -7.00 17.30 -0.64
C VAL A 79 -6.57 16.17 0.31
N LEU A 80 -5.36 15.63 0.14
CA LEU A 80 -4.86 14.55 1.01
C LEU A 80 -4.52 15.04 2.42
N VAL A 81 -4.05 16.26 2.57
CA VAL A 81 -3.84 16.91 3.86
C VAL A 81 -5.17 17.16 4.56
N ASP A 82 -6.16 17.69 3.85
CA ASP A 82 -7.50 17.99 4.40
C ASP A 82 -8.20 16.74 4.95
N VAL A 83 -7.98 15.58 4.35
CA VAL A 83 -8.55 14.30 4.84
C VAL A 83 -7.64 13.59 5.84
N GLY A 84 -6.51 14.19 6.20
CA GLY A 84 -5.56 13.67 7.19
C GLY A 84 -4.76 12.47 6.72
N MET A 85 -4.54 12.29 5.42
CA MET A 85 -3.71 11.22 4.85
C MET A 85 -2.27 11.66 4.57
N LEU A 86 -2.06 12.98 4.45
CA LEU A 86 -0.74 13.60 4.40
C LEU A 86 -0.58 14.61 5.53
N GLN A 87 0.66 14.84 5.91
CA GLN A 87 1.07 15.85 6.88
C GLN A 87 2.31 16.60 6.39
N VAL A 88 2.49 17.83 6.88
CA VAL A 88 3.74 18.56 6.72
C VAL A 88 4.75 18.00 7.72
N THR A 89 5.84 17.44 7.22
CA THR A 89 6.89 16.81 8.02
C THR A 89 8.10 17.71 8.26
N GLY A 90 8.18 18.79 7.49
CA GLY A 90 9.27 19.75 7.59
C GLY A 90 9.14 20.87 6.58
N THR A 91 9.97 21.87 6.73
CA THR A 91 10.07 23.00 5.81
C THR A 91 11.53 23.28 5.43
N ARG A 92 11.74 23.79 4.24
CA ARG A 92 13.04 24.24 3.77
C ARG A 92 12.92 25.62 3.11
N ARG A 93 13.77 26.55 3.50
CA ARG A 93 13.84 27.84 2.84
C ARG A 93 14.78 27.79 1.64
N VAL A 94 14.20 28.02 0.45
CA VAL A 94 14.95 28.13 -0.79
C VAL A 94 14.81 29.56 -1.31
N ARG A 95 15.90 30.35 -1.18
CA ARG A 95 15.88 31.79 -1.44
C ARG A 95 14.83 32.51 -0.56
N ALA A 96 13.78 33.05 -1.15
CA ALA A 96 12.70 33.78 -0.43
C ALA A 96 11.44 32.92 -0.25
N ILE A 97 11.44 31.63 -0.71
CA ILE A 97 10.28 30.78 -0.71
C ILE A 97 10.48 29.67 0.34
N GLU A 98 9.47 29.43 1.15
CA GLU A 98 9.41 28.29 2.06
C GLU A 98 8.78 27.10 1.33
N GLU A 99 9.55 26.03 1.14
CA GLU A 99 9.06 24.75 0.62
C GLU A 99 8.67 23.85 1.78
N ARG A 100 7.50 23.22 1.68
CA ARG A 100 7.00 22.23 2.64
C ARG A 100 7.25 20.83 2.13
N PHE A 101 7.70 19.96 3.02
CA PHE A 101 7.80 18.54 2.77
C PHE A 101 6.55 17.86 3.30
N TYR A 102 5.99 17.00 2.49
CA TYR A 102 4.78 16.23 2.80
C TYR A 102 5.14 14.75 2.95
N GLY A 103 4.61 14.12 3.96
CA GLY A 103 4.72 12.69 4.21
C GLY A 103 3.37 12.10 4.59
N ARG A 104 3.26 10.78 4.59
CA ARG A 104 2.04 10.09 5.03
C ARG A 104 1.83 10.29 6.52
N THR A 105 0.58 10.15 6.95
CA THR A 105 0.22 10.10 8.37
C THR A 105 0.30 8.69 8.93
N ALA A 106 0.20 7.66 8.09
CA ALA A 106 0.26 6.27 8.50
C ALA A 106 0.95 5.36 7.46
N HIS A 107 1.53 4.27 7.93
CA HIS A 107 2.14 3.24 7.09
C HIS A 107 1.09 2.54 6.23
N THR A 108 -0.04 2.16 6.82
CA THR A 108 -1.09 1.37 6.17
C THR A 108 -2.40 2.15 6.12
N ILE A 109 -3.06 2.12 4.96
CA ILE A 109 -4.44 2.62 4.80
C ILE A 109 -5.36 1.41 4.77
N VAL A 110 -6.26 1.33 5.74
CA VAL A 110 -7.24 0.24 5.87
C VAL A 110 -8.58 0.71 5.36
N PHE A 111 -9.20 -0.08 4.50
CA PHE A 111 -10.57 0.15 4.05
C PHE A 111 -11.52 -0.57 5.01
N PRO A 112 -12.61 0.07 5.48
CA PRO A 112 -13.63 -0.63 6.26
C PRO A 112 -14.37 -1.64 5.37
N ASP A 113 -14.92 -2.70 5.98
CA ASP A 113 -15.61 -3.77 5.24
C ASP A 113 -16.76 -3.25 4.38
N GLU A 114 -17.47 -2.22 4.86
CA GLU A 114 -18.57 -1.58 4.14
C GLU A 114 -18.13 -0.81 2.88
N ALA A 115 -16.87 -0.40 2.82
CA ALA A 115 -16.30 0.28 1.65
C ALA A 115 -15.87 -0.67 0.54
N MET A 116 -15.94 -1.98 0.78
CA MET A 116 -15.59 -3.03 -0.17
C MET A 116 -16.76 -3.39 -1.10
N ASP A 117 -17.85 -2.67 -1.03
CA ASP A 117 -19.05 -2.87 -1.86
C ASP A 117 -18.81 -2.22 -3.24
N GLY A 118 -18.28 -3.01 -4.18
CA GLY A 118 -18.04 -2.56 -5.55
C GLY A 118 -16.66 -2.89 -6.11
N ASP A 119 -16.26 -2.17 -7.15
CA ASP A 119 -14.94 -2.28 -7.76
C ASP A 119 -13.85 -1.85 -6.76
N LEU A 120 -12.88 -2.72 -6.57
CA LEU A 120 -11.69 -2.41 -5.77
C LEU A 120 -10.66 -1.68 -6.68
N PRO A 121 -10.53 -0.35 -6.59
CA PRO A 121 -9.68 0.43 -7.51
C PRO A 121 -8.23 -0.07 -7.55
N PHE A 122 -7.71 -0.51 -6.39
CA PHE A 122 -6.33 -1.01 -6.30
C PHE A 122 -6.08 -2.30 -7.09
N ILE A 123 -7.11 -3.10 -7.40
CA ILE A 123 -6.96 -4.30 -8.25
C ILE A 123 -6.74 -3.87 -9.71
N ALA A 124 -7.50 -2.88 -10.19
CA ALA A 124 -7.32 -2.33 -11.52
C ALA A 124 -5.95 -1.65 -11.66
N ASP A 125 -5.54 -0.89 -10.66
CA ASP A 125 -4.24 -0.23 -10.60
C ASP A 125 -3.10 -1.25 -10.56
N ALA A 126 -3.18 -2.27 -9.73
CA ALA A 126 -2.17 -3.33 -9.67
C ALA A 126 -2.02 -4.05 -11.00
N ARG A 127 -3.14 -4.32 -11.69
CA ARG A 127 -3.11 -4.92 -13.03
C ARG A 127 -2.45 -4.00 -14.06
N ALA A 128 -2.71 -2.69 -13.99
CA ALA A 128 -2.14 -1.72 -14.93
C ALA A 128 -0.64 -1.50 -14.71
N GLN A 129 -0.16 -1.68 -13.47
CA GLN A 129 1.24 -1.50 -13.09
C GLN A 129 2.07 -2.78 -13.23
N ALA A 130 1.45 -3.95 -13.22
CA ALA A 130 2.15 -5.23 -13.27
C ALA A 130 2.87 -5.43 -14.61
N ASP A 131 4.18 -5.59 -14.55
CA ASP A 131 4.99 -6.04 -15.69
C ASP A 131 4.93 -7.57 -15.78
N LEU A 132 3.98 -8.07 -16.55
CA LEU A 132 3.77 -9.50 -16.75
C LEU A 132 4.69 -10.10 -17.82
N THR A 133 5.56 -9.31 -18.43
CA THR A 133 6.53 -9.76 -19.45
C THR A 133 7.82 -10.27 -18.84
N ASP A 134 8.13 -9.85 -17.62
CA ASP A 134 9.30 -10.33 -16.88
C ASP A 134 9.00 -11.66 -16.17
N THR A 135 9.21 -12.75 -16.91
CA THR A 135 9.03 -14.11 -16.37
C THR A 135 10.24 -14.62 -15.58
N CYS A 136 11.33 -13.88 -15.56
CA CYS A 136 12.59 -14.26 -14.89
C CYS A 136 12.81 -13.53 -13.56
N GLY A 137 11.98 -12.54 -13.24
CA GLY A 137 12.06 -11.77 -12.00
C GLY A 137 11.61 -12.57 -10.78
N PRO A 138 11.86 -12.06 -9.57
CA PRO A 138 11.49 -12.72 -8.30
C PRO A 138 9.98 -12.66 -8.02
N GLY A 139 9.17 -12.08 -8.92
CA GLY A 139 7.73 -11.95 -8.77
C GLY A 139 6.98 -13.27 -8.99
N GLY A 140 5.77 -13.33 -8.46
CA GLY A 140 4.87 -14.48 -8.66
C GLY A 140 3.43 -14.14 -8.31
N PHE A 141 2.50 -14.73 -9.04
CA PHE A 141 1.07 -14.59 -8.80
C PHE A 141 0.44 -15.94 -8.48
N THR A 142 -0.48 -15.96 -7.55
CA THR A 142 -1.23 -17.16 -7.24
C THR A 142 -2.69 -16.82 -6.92
N LEU A 143 -3.60 -17.66 -7.42
CA LEU A 143 -4.99 -17.68 -7.02
C LEU A 143 -5.32 -19.09 -6.53
N ARG A 144 -5.77 -19.23 -5.30
CA ARG A 144 -6.13 -20.49 -4.70
C ARG A 144 -7.55 -20.41 -4.14
N HIS A 145 -8.25 -21.54 -4.19
CA HIS A 145 -9.59 -21.67 -3.64
C HIS A 145 -9.58 -22.81 -2.64
N ALA A 146 -10.12 -22.54 -1.46
CA ALA A 146 -10.31 -23.54 -0.43
C ALA A 146 -11.62 -23.25 0.30
N ARG A 147 -12.29 -24.33 0.73
CA ARG A 147 -13.47 -24.23 1.59
C ARG A 147 -13.01 -24.45 3.02
N ILE A 148 -12.89 -23.38 3.77
CA ILE A 148 -12.39 -23.34 5.14
C ILE A 148 -13.43 -22.69 6.06
N PRO A 149 -13.42 -23.00 7.37
CA PRO A 149 -14.21 -22.29 8.37
C PRO A 149 -13.90 -20.77 8.38
N ALA A 150 -14.89 -19.95 8.73
CA ALA A 150 -14.75 -18.50 8.75
C ALA A 150 -13.64 -18.03 9.71
N GLU A 151 -13.49 -18.72 10.84
CA GLU A 151 -12.45 -18.44 11.84
C GLU A 151 -11.05 -18.60 11.25
N LEU A 152 -10.83 -19.68 10.49
CA LEU A 152 -9.55 -19.90 9.81
C LEU A 152 -9.32 -18.88 8.67
N ALA A 153 -10.38 -18.47 7.98
CA ALA A 153 -10.27 -17.41 6.97
C ALA A 153 -9.86 -16.09 7.62
N LYS A 154 -10.42 -15.76 8.79
CA LYS A 154 -10.06 -14.57 9.56
C LYS A 154 -8.60 -14.61 10.01
N GLU A 155 -8.18 -15.70 10.65
CA GLU A 155 -6.79 -15.88 11.08
C GLU A 155 -5.81 -15.74 9.91
N PHE A 156 -6.16 -16.34 8.76
CA PHE A 156 -5.31 -16.24 7.58
C PHE A 156 -5.28 -14.81 7.01
N THR A 157 -6.40 -14.08 7.09
CA THR A 157 -6.46 -12.66 6.69
C THR A 157 -5.53 -11.81 7.55
N GLU A 158 -5.52 -12.00 8.87
CA GLU A 158 -4.63 -11.29 9.78
C GLU A 158 -3.16 -11.51 9.40
N ARG A 159 -2.76 -12.75 9.14
CA ARG A 159 -1.39 -13.07 8.68
C ARG A 159 -1.03 -12.42 7.34
N VAL A 160 -1.99 -12.32 6.41
CA VAL A 160 -1.78 -11.60 5.13
C VAL A 160 -1.57 -10.11 5.36
N MET A 161 -2.31 -9.51 6.29
CA MET A 161 -2.12 -8.10 6.65
C MET A 161 -0.77 -7.86 7.33
N ASP A 162 -0.30 -8.79 8.16
CA ASP A 162 1.03 -8.72 8.76
C ASP A 162 2.12 -8.75 7.69
N LEU A 163 2.00 -9.63 6.68
CA LEU A 163 2.92 -9.68 5.55
C LEU A 163 2.90 -8.38 4.71
N ALA A 164 1.73 -7.78 4.52
CA ALA A 164 1.62 -6.48 3.85
C ALA A 164 2.36 -5.40 4.64
N THR A 165 2.21 -5.39 5.96
CA THR A 165 2.91 -4.46 6.85
C THR A 165 4.43 -4.69 6.80
N GLU A 166 4.87 -5.94 6.86
CA GLU A 166 6.28 -6.31 6.71
C GLU A 166 6.86 -5.80 5.38
N PHE A 167 6.13 -6.00 4.27
CA PHE A 167 6.55 -5.51 2.95
C PHE A 167 6.76 -3.99 2.92
N THR A 168 5.90 -3.22 3.60
CA THR A 168 6.07 -1.75 3.66
C THR A 168 7.29 -1.30 4.44
N ARG A 169 7.80 -2.13 5.35
CA ARG A 169 8.97 -1.87 6.20
C ARG A 169 10.29 -2.37 5.59
N LEU A 170 10.25 -3.05 4.44
CA LEU A 170 11.46 -3.50 3.78
C LEU A 170 12.38 -2.33 3.41
N PRO A 171 13.71 -2.51 3.48
CA PRO A 171 14.68 -1.50 3.11
C PRO A 171 14.46 -1.02 1.68
N ARG A 172 14.47 0.30 1.51
CA ARG A 172 14.37 0.94 0.19
C ARG A 172 15.76 1.04 -0.45
N GLY A 173 15.83 1.18 -1.77
CA GLY A 173 17.10 1.39 -2.47
C GLY A 173 17.37 0.46 -3.64
N GLY A 174 16.44 -0.40 -3.99
CA GLY A 174 16.51 -1.20 -5.22
C GLY A 174 16.36 -0.33 -6.47
N THR A 175 16.83 -0.85 -7.60
CA THR A 175 16.68 -0.21 -8.92
C THR A 175 15.33 -0.44 -9.56
N ARG A 176 14.54 -1.36 -9.02
CA ARG A 176 13.21 -1.73 -9.51
C ARG A 176 12.20 -1.67 -8.38
N GLU A 177 11.02 -1.13 -8.67
CA GLU A 177 9.88 -1.13 -7.77
C GLU A 177 9.13 -2.45 -7.86
N TYR A 178 8.70 -2.95 -6.69
CA TYR A 178 7.85 -4.13 -6.56
C TYR A 178 6.60 -3.76 -5.79
N ALA A 179 5.44 -4.18 -6.29
CA ALA A 179 4.16 -4.05 -5.61
C ALA A 179 3.76 -5.38 -4.96
N PHE A 180 3.14 -5.31 -3.80
CA PHE A 180 2.55 -6.44 -3.10
C PHE A 180 1.03 -6.32 -3.11
N LEU A 181 0.35 -7.32 -3.69
CA LEU A 181 -1.09 -7.44 -3.70
C LEU A 181 -1.49 -8.79 -3.12
N ALA A 182 -2.23 -8.78 -2.03
CA ALA A 182 -2.73 -9.98 -1.39
C ALA A 182 -4.08 -9.71 -0.71
N GLY A 183 -4.91 -10.73 -0.59
CA GLY A 183 -6.18 -10.65 0.10
C GLY A 183 -6.87 -12.00 0.20
N VAL A 184 -7.75 -12.14 1.19
CA VAL A 184 -8.64 -13.28 1.39
C VAL A 184 -10.05 -12.74 1.27
N PHE A 185 -10.87 -13.35 0.43
CA PHE A 185 -12.22 -12.88 0.18
C PHE A 185 -13.18 -14.05 -0.06
N PRO A 186 -14.45 -13.93 0.34
CA PRO A 186 -15.46 -14.90 0.01
C PRO A 186 -15.71 -14.94 -1.50
N THR A 187 -15.98 -16.12 -2.04
CA THR A 187 -16.27 -16.28 -3.47
C THR A 187 -17.74 -16.59 -3.70
N ILE A 188 -18.28 -16.10 -4.82
CA ILE A 188 -19.64 -16.39 -5.28
C ILE A 188 -19.72 -17.73 -6.05
N ARG A 189 -18.67 -18.55 -6.02
CA ARG A 189 -18.67 -19.83 -6.73
C ARG A 189 -19.71 -20.79 -6.17
N PRO A 190 -20.42 -21.54 -7.02
CA PRO A 190 -21.36 -22.53 -6.59
C PRO A 190 -20.69 -23.57 -5.68
N VAL A 191 -21.41 -23.93 -4.62
CA VAL A 191 -21.00 -25.04 -3.75
C VAL A 191 -21.26 -26.34 -4.50
N ALA A 192 -20.23 -27.15 -4.74
CA ALA A 192 -20.46 -28.50 -5.23
C ALA A 192 -21.38 -29.25 -4.23
N PRO A 193 -22.37 -30.03 -4.71
CA PRO A 193 -23.17 -30.86 -3.82
C PRO A 193 -22.26 -31.73 -2.97
N LYS A 194 -22.63 -31.94 -1.69
CA LYS A 194 -21.97 -32.95 -0.89
C LYS A 194 -22.17 -34.31 -1.59
N ASP A 195 -21.07 -35.05 -1.72
CA ASP A 195 -21.21 -36.46 -2.10
C ASP A 195 -22.17 -37.13 -1.14
N PRO A 196 -23.14 -37.95 -1.63
CA PRO A 196 -23.99 -38.72 -0.75
C PRO A 196 -23.14 -39.67 0.08
N GLU A 197 -23.37 -39.69 1.40
CA GLU A 197 -22.78 -40.66 2.33
C GLU A 197 -23.24 -42.10 2.00
#